data_a2febb00d2c8284c27277d7e3c56dd3c
#
_entry.id   a2febb00d2c8284c27277d7e3c56dd3c
#
_cell.length_a   1.000
_cell.length_b   1.000
_cell.length_c   1.000
_cell.angle_alpha   90.00
_cell.angle_beta   90.00
_cell.angle_gamma   90.00
#
_symmetry.space_group_name_H-M   'P 1'
#
loop_
_entity.id
_entity.type
_entity.pdbx_description
1 polymer ?
#
loop_
_entity_poly.entity_id
_entity_poly.type
_entity_poly.pdbx_seq_one_letter_code
_entity_poly.pdbx_strand_id
1 'polypeptide(L)'
;LPSDVLETVFFHLDVRSLSTARSVCSDWAEVGRQDVVLTAAAANTRSKLTYSVIKRGLGLTNAEVRSLPGTAYITRRGHTCRLYGPEAIILGLELVKDER
;
A
#
# COMPACT_ATOMS: atom_id res chain seq x y z
N LEU A 1 16.89 5.94 -14.18
CA LEU A 1 16.43 4.72 -14.86
C LEU A 1 15.28 5.05 -15.82
N PRO A 2 15.23 4.42 -17.01
CA PRO A 2 14.09 4.54 -17.89
C PRO A 2 12.80 4.07 -17.18
N SER A 3 11.68 4.71 -17.50
CA SER A 3 10.39 4.38 -16.91
C SER A 3 10.00 2.91 -17.07
N ASP A 4 10.30 2.31 -18.20
CA ASP A 4 9.97 0.90 -18.47
C ASP A 4 10.70 -0.06 -17.53
N VAL A 5 11.99 0.21 -17.26
CA VAL A 5 12.79 -0.59 -16.34
C VAL A 5 12.25 -0.44 -14.92
N LEU A 6 11.90 0.79 -14.54
CA LEU A 6 11.38 1.10 -13.22
C LEU A 6 10.04 0.41 -12.98
N GLU A 7 9.13 0.43 -13.96
CA GLU A 7 7.86 -0.27 -13.89
C GLU A 7 8.08 -1.78 -13.73
N THR A 8 9.01 -2.38 -14.47
CA THR A 8 9.30 -3.80 -14.35
C THR A 8 9.77 -4.17 -12.95
N VAL A 9 10.62 -3.34 -12.34
CA VAL A 9 11.07 -3.54 -10.96
C VAL A 9 9.89 -3.45 -9.99
N PHE A 10 9.03 -2.45 -10.18
CA PHE A 10 7.89 -2.21 -9.27
C PHE A 10 6.84 -3.33 -9.34
N PHE A 11 6.70 -4.03 -10.44
CA PHE A 11 5.78 -5.16 -10.55
C PHE A 11 6.10 -6.32 -9.61
N HIS A 12 7.33 -6.39 -9.11
CA HIS A 12 7.77 -7.44 -8.19
C HIS A 12 7.66 -7.03 -6.73
N LEU A 13 7.28 -5.78 -6.44
CA LEU A 13 7.18 -5.29 -5.07
C LEU A 13 5.82 -5.61 -4.46
N ASP A 14 5.82 -5.89 -3.16
CA ASP A 14 4.59 -5.92 -2.37
C ASP A 14 4.26 -4.50 -1.88
N VAL A 15 3.14 -4.34 -1.17
CA VAL A 15 2.70 -3.01 -0.70
C VAL A 15 3.74 -2.41 0.26
N ARG A 16 4.35 -3.22 1.11
CA ARG A 16 5.37 -2.73 2.06
C ARG A 16 6.59 -2.18 1.34
N SER A 17 7.12 -2.92 0.38
CA SER A 17 8.28 -2.49 -0.42
C SER A 17 7.93 -1.29 -1.30
N LEU A 18 6.72 -1.26 -1.85
CA LEU A 18 6.23 -0.12 -2.63
C LEU A 18 6.18 1.15 -1.79
N SER A 19 5.73 1.05 -0.53
CA SER A 19 5.71 2.18 0.42
C SER A 19 7.10 2.80 0.57
N THR A 20 8.13 1.99 0.68
CA THR A 20 9.52 2.45 0.77
C THR A 20 10.00 3.02 -0.56
N ALA A 21 9.75 2.35 -1.66
CA ALA A 21 10.20 2.78 -2.99
C ALA A 21 9.63 4.15 -3.38
N ARG A 22 8.35 4.42 -3.06
CA ARG A 22 7.69 5.68 -3.38
C ARG A 22 8.30 6.88 -2.64
N SER A 23 9.04 6.65 -1.57
CA SER A 23 9.69 7.72 -0.82
C SER A 23 11.08 8.08 -1.32
N VAL A 24 11.62 7.34 -2.31
CA VAL A 24 12.98 7.57 -2.83
C VAL A 24 13.10 8.90 -3.57
N CYS A 25 12.23 9.15 -4.53
CA CYS A 25 12.19 10.40 -5.28
C CYS A 25 10.85 10.57 -5.99
N SER A 26 10.64 11.74 -6.61
CA SER A 26 9.36 12.04 -7.28
C SER A 26 9.06 11.09 -8.46
N ASP A 27 10.07 10.70 -9.22
CA ASP A 27 9.88 9.77 -10.35
C ASP A 27 9.41 8.41 -9.87
N TRP A 28 9.99 7.90 -8.80
CA TRP A 28 9.59 6.64 -8.20
C TRP A 28 8.19 6.72 -7.59
N ALA A 29 7.86 7.85 -6.97
CA ALA A 29 6.52 8.07 -6.44
C ALA A 29 5.47 8.06 -7.54
N GLU A 30 5.77 8.66 -8.69
CA GLU A 30 4.87 8.69 -9.84
C GLU A 30 4.63 7.30 -10.41
N VAL A 31 5.68 6.52 -10.63
CA VAL A 31 5.56 5.13 -11.08
C VAL A 31 4.75 4.30 -10.09
N GLY A 32 4.98 4.48 -8.80
CA GLY A 32 4.28 3.76 -7.75
C GLY A 32 2.78 4.09 -7.63
N ARG A 33 2.31 5.15 -8.29
CA ARG A 33 0.87 5.51 -8.31
C ARG A 33 0.10 4.87 -9.45
N GLN A 34 0.78 4.24 -10.39
CA GLN A 34 0.11 3.62 -11.53
C GLN A 34 -0.77 2.45 -11.08
N ASP A 35 -1.96 2.33 -11.66
CA ASP A 35 -2.92 1.28 -11.31
C ASP A 35 -2.33 -0.12 -11.46
N VAL A 36 -1.57 -0.34 -12.53
CA VAL A 36 -0.95 -1.64 -12.79
C VAL A 36 0.08 -2.00 -11.71
N VAL A 37 0.84 -1.02 -11.24
CA VAL A 37 1.83 -1.21 -10.17
C VAL A 37 1.12 -1.49 -8.84
N LEU A 38 0.08 -0.74 -8.52
CA LEU A 38 -0.70 -0.94 -7.29
C LEU A 38 -1.38 -2.31 -7.28
N THR A 39 -1.94 -2.73 -8.40
CA THR A 39 -2.57 -4.04 -8.53
C THR A 39 -1.56 -5.17 -8.34
N ALA A 40 -0.37 -5.05 -8.94
CA ALA A 40 0.70 -6.02 -8.77
C ALA A 40 1.17 -6.08 -7.32
N ALA A 41 1.33 -4.93 -6.67
CA ALA A 41 1.75 -4.86 -5.26
C ALA A 41 0.74 -5.56 -4.35
N ALA A 42 -0.55 -5.34 -4.58
CA ALA A 42 -1.60 -6.01 -3.81
C ALA A 42 -1.54 -7.53 -3.99
N ALA A 43 -1.33 -8.00 -5.22
CA ALA A 43 -1.21 -9.43 -5.50
C ALA A 43 0.05 -10.05 -4.87
N ASN A 44 1.13 -9.29 -4.75
CA ASN A 44 2.40 -9.75 -4.19
C ASN A 44 2.44 -9.72 -2.66
N THR A 45 1.49 -9.06 -2.02
CA THR A 45 1.47 -8.93 -0.55
C THR A 45 0.99 -10.22 0.09
N ARG A 46 1.83 -10.78 0.98
CA ARG A 46 1.58 -12.06 1.65
C ARG A 46 1.27 -11.93 3.14
N SER A 47 1.66 -10.84 3.76
CA SER A 47 1.49 -10.63 5.20
C SER A 47 0.54 -9.48 5.47
N LYS A 48 0.01 -9.42 6.70
CA LYS A 48 -0.82 -8.30 7.14
C LYS A 48 0.03 -7.04 7.25
N LEU A 49 -0.58 -5.90 6.94
CA LEU A 49 0.10 -4.61 6.92
C LEU A 49 -0.34 -3.74 8.09
N THR A 50 0.59 -2.89 8.56
CA THR A 50 0.29 -1.87 9.56
C THR A 50 -0.42 -0.69 8.89
N TYR A 51 -1.01 0.19 9.72
CA TYR A 51 -1.69 1.41 9.27
C TYR A 51 -0.80 2.26 8.36
N SER A 52 0.43 2.53 8.81
CA SER A 52 1.37 3.37 8.05
C SER A 52 1.73 2.78 6.70
N VAL A 53 1.95 1.47 6.65
CA VAL A 53 2.38 0.78 5.43
C VAL A 53 1.26 0.77 4.39
N ILE A 54 0.03 0.44 4.78
CA ILE A 54 -1.09 0.42 3.83
C ILE A 54 -1.42 1.83 3.34
N LYS A 55 -1.36 2.81 4.23
CA LYS A 55 -1.60 4.21 3.88
C LYS A 55 -0.60 4.70 2.83
N ARG A 56 0.69 4.51 3.08
CA ARG A 56 1.75 4.96 2.17
C ARG A 56 1.83 4.14 0.90
N GLY A 57 1.69 2.84 1.02
CA GLY A 57 1.82 1.94 -0.14
C GLY A 57 0.73 2.14 -1.18
N LEU A 58 -0.50 2.37 -0.76
CA LEU A 58 -1.64 2.60 -1.65
C LEU A 58 -1.96 4.08 -1.87
N GLY A 59 -1.35 4.98 -1.11
CA GLY A 59 -1.60 6.41 -1.22
C GLY A 59 -2.97 6.83 -0.68
N LEU A 60 -3.39 6.21 0.42
CA LEU A 60 -4.68 6.49 1.04
C LEU A 60 -4.61 7.64 2.04
N THR A 61 -5.74 8.31 2.24
CA THR A 61 -5.90 9.28 3.33
C THR A 61 -6.19 8.58 4.65
N ASN A 62 -6.07 9.30 5.76
CA ASN A 62 -6.40 8.76 7.08
C ASN A 62 -7.85 8.26 7.15
N ALA A 63 -8.78 9.03 6.59
CA ALA A 63 -10.21 8.66 6.58
C ALA A 63 -10.44 7.39 5.76
N GLU A 64 -9.77 7.26 4.62
CA GLU A 64 -9.88 6.08 3.78
C GLU A 64 -9.37 4.83 4.48
N VAL A 65 -8.20 4.91 5.14
CA VAL A 65 -7.65 3.77 5.88
C VAL A 65 -8.56 3.37 7.04
N ARG A 66 -9.13 4.33 7.75
CA ARG A 66 -10.05 4.05 8.86
C ARG A 66 -11.32 3.34 8.43
N SER A 67 -11.74 3.53 7.19
CA SER A 67 -12.93 2.85 6.65
C SER A 67 -12.66 1.39 6.26
N LEU A 68 -11.38 0.97 6.20
CA LEU A 68 -11.02 -0.38 5.80
C LEU A 68 -11.18 -1.37 6.95
N PRO A 69 -11.56 -2.64 6.65
CA PRO A 69 -11.61 -3.67 7.68
C PRO A 69 -10.20 -4.04 8.15
N GLY A 70 -10.03 -4.21 9.44
CA GLY A 70 -8.75 -4.58 10.02
C GLY A 70 -8.95 -5.34 11.32
N THR A 71 -7.92 -6.09 11.75
CA THR A 71 -7.91 -6.81 13.01
C THR A 71 -7.19 -5.98 14.06
N ALA A 72 -7.89 -5.65 15.14
CA ALA A 72 -7.30 -4.92 16.25
C ALA A 72 -6.45 -5.86 17.13
N TYR A 73 -5.33 -5.34 17.63
CA TYR A 73 -4.52 -6.04 18.63
C TYR A 73 -3.94 -5.03 19.62
N ILE A 74 -3.56 -5.52 20.79
CA ILE A 74 -2.97 -4.69 21.83
C ILE A 74 -1.47 -5.01 21.92
N THR A 75 -0.64 -3.96 21.82
CA THR A 75 0.81 -4.11 21.94
C THR A 75 1.19 -4.32 23.39
N ARG A 76 2.45 -4.73 23.65
CA ARG A 76 2.99 -4.90 25.01
C ARG A 76 2.91 -3.62 25.85
N ARG A 77 2.89 -2.45 25.20
CA ARG A 77 2.77 -1.15 25.85
C ARG A 77 1.34 -0.71 26.09
N GLY A 78 0.34 -1.55 25.77
CA GLY A 78 -1.06 -1.24 25.95
C GLY A 78 -1.69 -0.39 24.85
N HIS A 79 -0.99 -0.16 23.75
CA HIS A 79 -1.53 0.58 22.61
C HIS A 79 -2.36 -0.33 21.71
N THR A 80 -3.52 0.18 21.26
CA THR A 80 -4.35 -0.52 20.30
C THR A 80 -3.85 -0.22 18.90
N CYS A 81 -3.53 -1.27 18.15
CA CYS A 81 -3.09 -1.18 16.76
C CYS A 81 -3.99 -2.03 15.87
N ARG A 82 -3.97 -1.77 14.57
CA ARG A 82 -4.71 -2.55 13.60
C ARG A 82 -3.78 -3.13 12.54
N LEU A 83 -4.08 -4.37 12.15
CA LEU A 83 -3.42 -5.01 11.01
C LEU A 83 -4.44 -5.19 9.90
N TYR A 84 -4.00 -4.93 8.67
CA TYR A 84 -4.85 -4.94 7.47
C TYR A 84 -4.45 -6.11 6.59
N GLY A 85 -5.39 -6.98 6.32
CA GLY A 85 -5.19 -8.18 5.51
C GLY A 85 -5.53 -7.98 4.03
N PRO A 86 -5.59 -9.07 3.25
CA PRO A 86 -5.88 -9.00 1.81
C PRO A 86 -7.18 -8.28 1.46
N GLU A 87 -8.22 -8.44 2.25
CA GLU A 87 -9.51 -7.77 2.01
C GLU A 87 -9.37 -6.25 2.06
N ALA A 88 -8.66 -5.76 3.07
CA ALA A 88 -8.42 -4.32 3.21
C ALA A 88 -7.59 -3.78 2.05
N ILE A 89 -6.61 -4.53 1.59
CA ILE A 89 -5.77 -4.13 0.45
C ILE A 89 -6.61 -4.01 -0.81
N ILE A 90 -7.49 -4.96 -1.08
CA ILE A 90 -8.38 -4.93 -2.24
C ILE A 90 -9.33 -3.73 -2.18
N LEU A 91 -9.97 -3.51 -1.03
CA LEU A 91 -10.88 -2.38 -0.84
C LEU A 91 -10.14 -1.04 -0.95
N GLY A 92 -8.95 -0.94 -0.38
CA GLY A 92 -8.13 0.27 -0.49
C GLY A 92 -7.74 0.56 -1.94
N LEU A 93 -7.41 -0.46 -2.70
CA LEU A 93 -7.08 -0.33 -4.11
C LEU A 93 -8.28 0.18 -4.92
N GLU A 94 -9.48 -0.32 -4.65
CA GLU A 94 -10.71 0.16 -5.27
C GLU A 94 -10.98 1.63 -4.97
N LEU A 95 -10.77 2.06 -3.71
CA LEU A 95 -10.92 3.47 -3.34
C LEU A 95 -9.98 4.36 -4.13
N VAL A 96 -8.74 3.97 -4.30
CA VAL A 96 -7.76 4.74 -5.08
C VAL A 96 -8.16 4.81 -6.54
N LYS A 97 -8.63 3.73 -7.14
CA LYS A 97 -9.05 3.69 -8.55
C LYS A 97 -10.31 4.49 -8.80
N ASP A 98 -11.29 4.44 -7.89
CA ASP A 98 -12.58 5.10 -8.10
C ASP A 98 -12.53 6.60 -7.84
N GLU A 99 -11.73 7.04 -6.87
CA GLU A 99 -11.70 8.44 -6.45
C GLU A 99 -10.56 9.26 -7.08
N ARG A 100 -9.66 8.62 -7.80
CA ARG A 100 -8.48 9.25 -8.41
C ARG A 100 -8.25 8.74 -9.82
#